data_0ca05ebda9f0e9863bc6d5c61b38c098
#
_entry.id   0ca05ebda9f0e9863bc6d5c61b38c098
#
_cell.length_a   1.000
_cell.length_b   1.000
_cell.length_c   1.000
_cell.angle_alpha   90.00
_cell.angle_beta   90.00
_cell.angle_gamma   90.00
#
_symmetry.space_group_name_H-M   'P 1'
#
loop_
_entity.id
_entity.type
_entity.pdbx_description
1 polymer ?
#
loop_
_entity_poly.entity_id
_entity_poly.type
_entity_poly.pdbx_seq_one_letter_code
_entity_poly.pdbx_strand_id
1 'polypeptide(L)'
;MNVGIRLGHTESLRVRPIIEAMSLLLSTWSFSRPEHESAFARLGPGCDPLDAAMHVADAVEADPEVDSVGYGGLPDASGGVSLDALVMRSPAEHGSAIAMTKVRQAAAAARLVMEKSPHRIIAGPGADAFAMQHGLPEEELLAPAARERWEAWRDDPQQDPGQRPWDSGLGRLYRTEGGHDTVCVMAQNDQGLAGVCTTSGMPWKTPGRVGDSPIPGAGLYVHPRYGAATITGTGELVIGNCASFSVVESMRQGADPSRAIAHLLELVLAEQPVKPEDQLGVIAIGPDGHWAAGSLRPGFKYVVTDEEGTRVESPELVIVDEPVPETAS
;
A
#
# COMPACT_ATOMS: atom_id res chain seq x y z
N MET A 1 -31.10 -24.01 -23.65
CA MET A 1 -31.69 -22.66 -23.65
C MET A 1 -30.59 -21.67 -23.86
N ASN A 2 -30.49 -21.10 -25.07
CA ASN A 2 -29.50 -20.05 -25.37
C ASN A 2 -30.07 -18.72 -24.88
N VAL A 3 -29.46 -18.15 -23.84
CA VAL A 3 -29.75 -16.78 -23.43
C VAL A 3 -28.84 -15.86 -24.23
N GLY A 4 -29.36 -15.33 -25.33
CA GLY A 4 -28.69 -14.32 -26.13
C GLY A 4 -28.77 -12.96 -25.42
N ILE A 5 -27.68 -12.48 -24.85
CA ILE A 5 -27.56 -11.08 -24.41
C ILE A 5 -27.34 -10.22 -25.67
N ARG A 6 -28.35 -9.48 -26.10
CA ARG A 6 -28.18 -8.39 -27.09
C ARG A 6 -27.59 -7.18 -26.36
N LEU A 7 -26.32 -6.90 -26.59
CA LEU A 7 -25.71 -5.61 -26.26
C LEU A 7 -26.13 -4.64 -27.39
N GLY A 8 -27.09 -3.77 -27.10
CA GLY A 8 -27.49 -2.68 -27.98
C GLY A 8 -26.56 -1.47 -27.80
N HIS A 9 -26.21 -0.87 -28.94
CA HIS A 9 -25.47 0.37 -29.15
C HIS A 9 -23.96 0.33 -28.82
N THR A 10 -23.19 0.13 -29.89
CA THR A 10 -21.83 0.62 -30.01
C THR A 10 -21.84 2.15 -30.07
N GLU A 11 -21.84 2.83 -28.91
CA GLU A 11 -21.33 4.18 -28.89
C GLU A 11 -19.83 4.09 -29.20
N SER A 12 -19.42 4.73 -30.28
CA SER A 12 -18.02 4.88 -30.62
C SER A 12 -17.33 5.55 -29.43
N LEU A 13 -16.44 4.82 -28.78
CA LEU A 13 -15.58 5.33 -27.73
C LEU A 13 -14.80 6.53 -28.31
N ARG A 14 -15.28 7.75 -28.06
CA ARG A 14 -14.50 8.94 -28.30
C ARG A 14 -13.27 8.84 -27.38
N VAL A 15 -12.13 8.56 -28.00
CA VAL A 15 -10.83 8.78 -27.37
C VAL A 15 -10.83 10.25 -26.96
N ARG A 16 -10.88 10.54 -25.65
CA ARG A 16 -10.69 11.90 -25.17
C ARG A 16 -9.32 12.38 -25.67
N PRO A 17 -9.20 13.66 -26.09
CA PRO A 17 -7.90 14.21 -26.44
C PRO A 17 -6.98 13.98 -25.24
N ILE A 18 -5.75 13.57 -25.52
CA ILE A 18 -4.66 13.51 -24.55
C ILE A 18 -4.54 14.93 -24.00
N ILE A 19 -5.12 15.18 -22.83
CA ILE A 19 -4.66 16.27 -21.98
C ILE A 19 -3.19 15.90 -21.77
N GLU A 20 -2.27 16.82 -21.99
CA GLU A 20 -0.85 16.60 -21.65
C GLU A 20 -0.85 16.02 -20.24
N ALA A 21 -0.63 14.73 -20.16
CA ALA A 21 -0.77 14.03 -18.89
C ALA A 21 0.41 14.51 -18.05
N MET A 22 0.12 15.38 -17.08
CA MET A 22 1.10 15.85 -16.11
C MET A 22 1.71 14.64 -15.43
N SER A 23 3.03 14.59 -15.39
CA SER A 23 3.72 13.56 -14.61
C SER A 23 3.43 13.78 -13.14
N LEU A 24 3.06 12.72 -12.42
CA LEU A 24 2.69 12.76 -11.01
C LEU A 24 3.21 11.52 -10.30
N LEU A 25 3.81 11.71 -9.14
CA LEU A 25 4.26 10.64 -8.25
C LEU A 25 3.72 10.93 -6.84
N LEU A 26 2.98 9.99 -6.30
CA LEU A 26 2.41 10.06 -4.95
C LEU A 26 2.81 8.83 -4.15
N SER A 27 3.17 9.02 -2.88
CA SER A 27 3.41 7.90 -1.97
C SER A 27 2.93 8.17 -0.55
N THR A 28 2.64 7.09 0.17
CA THR A 28 2.35 7.16 1.59
C THR A 28 3.63 7.39 2.38
N TRP A 29 3.53 8.17 3.45
CA TRP A 29 4.52 8.46 4.48
C TRP A 29 5.79 9.19 4.01
N SER A 30 6.33 10.01 4.89
CA SER A 30 7.46 10.91 4.59
C SER A 30 8.79 10.18 4.37
N PHE A 31 8.96 8.95 4.85
CA PHE A 31 10.19 8.18 4.66
C PHE A 31 10.44 7.80 3.18
N SER A 32 9.43 7.82 2.34
CA SER A 32 9.56 7.60 0.89
C SER A 32 10.17 8.79 0.14
N ARG A 33 10.21 9.99 0.75
CA ARG A 33 10.64 11.25 0.12
C ARG A 33 12.04 11.22 -0.52
N PRO A 34 13.07 10.61 0.08
CA PRO A 34 14.43 10.69 -0.47
C PRO A 34 14.54 10.27 -1.93
N GLU A 35 13.75 9.29 -2.36
CA GLU A 35 13.82 8.73 -3.71
C GLU A 35 12.86 9.37 -4.72
N HIS A 36 11.99 10.28 -4.27
CA HIS A 36 10.96 10.85 -5.13
C HIS A 36 11.51 11.63 -6.34
N GLU A 37 12.54 12.45 -6.15
CA GLU A 37 13.12 13.24 -7.25
C GLU A 37 13.76 12.33 -8.31
N SER A 38 14.52 11.32 -7.88
CA SER A 38 15.16 10.36 -8.78
C SER A 38 14.13 9.47 -9.50
N ALA A 39 13.05 9.12 -8.81
CA ALA A 39 11.93 8.37 -9.38
C ALA A 39 11.12 9.20 -10.38
N PHE A 40 10.84 10.47 -10.05
CA PHE A 40 10.11 11.37 -10.93
C PHE A 40 10.83 11.62 -12.26
N ALA A 41 12.17 11.70 -12.22
CA ALA A 41 12.98 11.79 -13.44
C ALA A 41 12.81 10.57 -14.38
N ARG A 42 12.26 9.45 -13.89
CA ARG A 42 11.94 8.25 -14.69
C ARG A 42 10.56 8.29 -15.33
N LEU A 43 9.74 9.30 -15.02
CA LEU A 43 8.40 9.49 -15.60
C LEU A 43 8.41 10.26 -16.94
N GLY A 44 9.55 10.31 -17.62
CA GLY A 44 9.66 10.92 -18.94
C GLY A 44 8.71 10.30 -19.97
N PRO A 45 8.48 11.00 -21.10
CA PRO A 45 7.56 10.54 -22.14
C PRO A 45 7.91 9.13 -22.64
N GLY A 46 6.91 8.26 -22.71
CA GLY A 46 7.07 6.87 -23.15
C GLY A 46 7.65 5.90 -22.11
N CYS A 47 8.00 6.36 -20.91
CA CYS A 47 8.46 5.50 -19.83
C CYS A 47 7.28 4.80 -19.13
N ASP A 48 7.50 3.57 -18.66
CA ASP A 48 6.49 2.86 -17.85
C ASP A 48 6.38 3.52 -16.47
N PRO A 49 5.22 4.04 -16.06
CA PRO A 49 5.06 4.65 -14.75
C PRO A 49 5.31 3.67 -13.59
N LEU A 50 5.15 2.37 -13.80
CA LEU A 50 5.48 1.38 -12.79
C LEU A 50 6.98 1.39 -12.43
N ASP A 51 7.88 1.70 -13.38
CA ASP A 51 9.31 1.75 -13.10
C ASP A 51 9.67 2.86 -12.10
N ALA A 52 8.99 3.99 -12.16
CA ALA A 52 9.15 5.07 -11.18
C ALA A 52 8.60 4.68 -9.80
N ALA A 53 7.41 4.07 -9.75
CA ALA A 53 6.82 3.61 -8.51
C ALA A 53 7.69 2.53 -7.84
N MET A 54 8.19 1.58 -8.62
CA MET A 54 9.09 0.52 -8.15
C MET A 54 10.40 1.07 -7.60
N HIS A 55 10.96 2.11 -8.22
CA HIS A 55 12.22 2.71 -7.73
C HIS A 55 12.10 3.22 -6.29
N VAL A 56 10.99 3.87 -5.93
CA VAL A 56 10.74 4.30 -4.55
C VAL A 56 10.52 3.10 -3.63
N ALA A 57 9.70 2.14 -4.06
CA ALA A 57 9.40 0.95 -3.27
C ALA A 57 10.66 0.11 -2.96
N ASP A 58 11.48 -0.16 -3.96
CA ASP A 58 12.72 -0.93 -3.82
C ASP A 58 13.72 -0.27 -2.85
N ALA A 59 13.82 1.05 -2.89
CA ALA A 59 14.68 1.80 -1.98
C ALA A 59 14.17 1.73 -0.53
N VAL A 60 12.86 1.88 -0.32
CA VAL A 60 12.25 1.74 1.00
C VAL A 60 12.36 0.31 1.53
N GLU A 61 12.16 -0.72 0.69
CA GLU A 61 12.39 -2.12 1.08
C GLU A 61 13.83 -2.40 1.51
N ALA A 62 14.79 -1.63 1.01
CA ALA A 62 16.20 -1.79 1.35
C ALA A 62 16.64 -1.02 2.60
N ASP A 63 15.86 -0.05 3.05
CA ASP A 63 16.21 0.86 4.15
C ASP A 63 16.02 0.17 5.53
N PRO A 64 17.08 -0.09 6.29
CA PRO A 64 16.99 -0.72 7.61
C PRO A 64 16.34 0.18 8.68
N GLU A 65 16.21 1.49 8.44
CA GLU A 65 15.59 2.43 9.39
C GLU A 65 14.06 2.47 9.25
N VAL A 66 13.50 1.88 8.19
CA VAL A 66 12.05 1.77 7.99
C VAL A 66 11.54 0.47 8.63
N ASP A 67 10.91 0.58 9.78
CA ASP A 67 10.53 -0.56 10.62
C ASP A 67 9.23 -1.28 10.26
N SER A 68 8.59 -0.87 9.16
CA SER A 68 7.30 -1.40 8.68
C SER A 68 7.32 -1.93 7.25
N VAL A 69 8.48 -1.85 6.56
CA VAL A 69 8.63 -2.26 5.17
C VAL A 69 9.99 -2.95 4.96
N GLY A 70 10.01 -4.07 4.24
CA GLY A 70 11.24 -4.67 3.77
C GLY A 70 12.20 -5.15 4.88
N TYR A 71 13.50 -4.84 4.71
CA TYR A 71 14.59 -5.33 5.54
C TYR A 71 14.57 -4.78 6.97
N GLY A 72 14.14 -3.52 7.17
CA GLY A 72 14.01 -2.93 8.51
C GLY A 72 12.76 -3.40 9.26
N GLY A 73 11.86 -4.09 8.57
CA GLY A 73 10.54 -4.45 9.06
C GLY A 73 10.57 -5.30 10.34
N LEU A 74 9.70 -4.94 11.29
CA LEU A 74 9.55 -5.67 12.54
C LEU A 74 8.94 -7.06 12.30
N PRO A 75 9.44 -8.09 13.02
CA PRO A 75 8.99 -9.46 12.83
C PRO A 75 7.60 -9.73 13.41
N ASP A 76 7.08 -10.89 13.12
CA ASP A 76 5.89 -11.45 13.77
C ASP A 76 6.21 -11.90 15.22
N ALA A 77 5.20 -12.37 15.95
CA ALA A 77 5.34 -12.81 17.35
C ALA A 77 6.33 -13.98 17.53
N SER A 78 6.65 -14.74 16.50
CA SER A 78 7.64 -15.82 16.54
C SER A 78 9.07 -15.35 16.22
N GLY A 79 9.25 -14.10 15.83
CA GLY A 79 10.54 -13.54 15.41
C GLY A 79 10.84 -13.69 13.93
N GLY A 80 9.87 -14.14 13.12
CA GLY A 80 9.98 -14.26 11.66
C GLY A 80 9.52 -13.00 10.94
N VAL A 81 10.29 -12.52 9.96
CA VAL A 81 9.83 -11.46 9.05
C VAL A 81 9.11 -12.08 7.86
N SER A 82 7.94 -11.55 7.54
CA SER A 82 7.25 -11.89 6.30
C SER A 82 6.83 -10.64 5.55
N LEU A 83 7.06 -10.63 4.24
CA LEU A 83 6.86 -9.50 3.35
C LEU A 83 5.70 -9.76 2.40
N ASP A 84 4.95 -8.70 2.12
CA ASP A 84 3.79 -8.71 1.23
C ASP A 84 3.90 -7.57 0.23
N ALA A 85 3.61 -7.84 -1.05
CA ALA A 85 3.57 -6.78 -2.07
C ALA A 85 2.53 -7.04 -3.15
N LEU A 86 2.06 -5.93 -3.75
CA LEU A 86 1.19 -5.88 -4.91
C LEU A 86 1.70 -4.83 -5.89
N VAL A 87 1.73 -5.17 -7.17
CA VAL A 87 1.87 -4.21 -8.27
C VAL A 87 0.65 -4.26 -9.17
N MET A 88 0.25 -3.12 -9.71
CA MET A 88 -0.95 -3.04 -10.54
C MET A 88 -0.87 -1.92 -11.57
N ARG A 89 -1.21 -2.24 -12.85
CA ARG A 89 -1.48 -1.28 -13.93
C ARG A 89 -2.97 -1.26 -14.31
N SER A 90 -3.64 -2.38 -14.12
CA SER A 90 -5.07 -2.53 -14.42
C SER A 90 -5.64 -3.77 -13.75
N PRO A 91 -6.98 -3.97 -13.76
CA PRO A 91 -7.59 -5.22 -13.31
C PRO A 91 -7.09 -6.47 -14.04
N ALA A 92 -6.60 -6.33 -15.28
CA ALA A 92 -6.02 -7.41 -16.06
C ALA A 92 -4.51 -7.58 -15.86
N GLU A 93 -3.82 -6.56 -15.36
CA GLU A 93 -2.37 -6.51 -15.18
C GLU A 93 -2.02 -6.15 -13.75
N HIS A 94 -1.95 -7.17 -12.91
CA HIS A 94 -1.51 -7.05 -11.52
C HIS A 94 -0.83 -8.35 -11.07
N GLY A 95 -0.03 -8.25 -10.02
CA GLY A 95 0.62 -9.40 -9.40
C GLY A 95 0.89 -9.15 -7.94
N SER A 96 0.69 -10.18 -7.11
CA SER A 96 0.98 -10.14 -5.68
C SER A 96 1.94 -11.25 -5.28
N ALA A 97 2.88 -10.91 -4.41
CA ALA A 97 3.73 -11.84 -3.69
C ALA A 97 3.43 -11.69 -2.19
N ILE A 98 3.07 -12.78 -1.53
CA ILE A 98 2.48 -12.75 -0.19
C ILE A 98 3.26 -13.66 0.76
N ALA A 99 3.45 -13.20 2.01
CA ALA A 99 4.10 -13.96 3.09
C ALA A 99 5.47 -14.52 2.66
N MET A 100 6.28 -13.70 2.01
CA MET A 100 7.65 -14.03 1.61
C MET A 100 8.57 -13.93 2.83
N THR A 101 9.43 -14.94 2.98
CA THR A 101 10.30 -15.05 4.17
C THR A 101 11.79 -15.16 3.84
N LYS A 102 12.15 -15.15 2.55
CA LYS A 102 13.51 -15.38 2.07
C LYS A 102 14.02 -14.38 1.04
N VAL A 103 13.13 -13.62 0.43
CA VAL A 103 13.47 -12.63 -0.60
C VAL A 103 13.01 -11.26 -0.13
N ARG A 104 13.95 -10.32 -0.02
CA ARG A 104 13.70 -8.96 0.47
C ARG A 104 12.89 -8.12 -0.52
N GLN A 105 13.13 -8.29 -1.80
CA GLN A 105 12.50 -7.50 -2.87
C GLN A 105 11.07 -8.00 -3.17
N ALA A 106 10.15 -7.80 -2.24
CA ALA A 106 8.77 -8.28 -2.37
C ALA A 106 8.02 -7.60 -3.54
N ALA A 107 8.24 -6.30 -3.75
CA ALA A 107 7.68 -5.56 -4.89
C ALA A 107 8.18 -6.11 -6.23
N ALA A 108 9.48 -6.40 -6.35
CA ALA A 108 10.04 -7.02 -7.56
C ALA A 108 9.47 -8.43 -7.78
N ALA A 109 9.29 -9.23 -6.73
CA ALA A 109 8.65 -10.54 -6.83
C ALA A 109 7.18 -10.42 -7.29
N ALA A 110 6.43 -9.46 -6.78
CA ALA A 110 5.05 -9.17 -7.21
C ALA A 110 4.99 -8.79 -8.71
N ARG A 111 5.96 -7.98 -9.19
CA ARG A 111 6.09 -7.65 -10.61
C ARG A 111 6.40 -8.90 -11.45
N LEU A 112 7.29 -9.77 -11.01
CA LEU A 112 7.56 -11.04 -11.68
C LEU A 112 6.31 -11.92 -11.75
N VAL A 113 5.48 -11.97 -10.69
CA VAL A 113 4.19 -12.68 -10.72
C VAL A 113 3.30 -12.12 -11.83
N MET A 114 3.19 -10.80 -11.96
CA MET A 114 2.39 -10.16 -13.00
C MET A 114 2.92 -10.46 -14.41
N GLU A 115 4.24 -10.39 -14.63
CA GLU A 115 4.85 -10.39 -15.97
C GLU A 115 5.26 -11.79 -16.45
N LYS A 116 5.56 -12.73 -15.54
CA LYS A 116 6.19 -14.03 -15.84
C LYS A 116 5.33 -15.22 -15.46
N SER A 117 4.15 -15.02 -14.87
CA SER A 117 3.26 -16.12 -14.49
C SER A 117 1.84 -15.95 -15.08
N PRO A 118 1.08 -17.04 -15.25
CA PRO A 118 -0.33 -16.94 -15.58
C PRO A 118 -1.21 -16.61 -14.36
N HIS A 119 -0.61 -16.58 -13.17
CA HIS A 119 -1.30 -16.33 -11.91
C HIS A 119 -1.27 -14.85 -11.54
N ARG A 120 -2.13 -14.45 -10.60
CA ARG A 120 -2.16 -13.09 -10.07
C ARG A 120 -1.59 -13.00 -8.66
N ILE A 121 -1.61 -14.09 -7.92
CA ILE A 121 -1.16 -14.15 -6.52
C ILE A 121 -0.37 -15.44 -6.33
N ILE A 122 0.83 -15.33 -5.77
CA ILE A 122 1.65 -16.44 -5.29
C ILE A 122 2.05 -16.14 -3.84
N ALA A 123 2.00 -17.15 -2.95
CA ALA A 123 2.19 -16.93 -1.52
C ALA A 123 3.16 -17.92 -0.86
N GLY A 124 3.74 -17.50 0.26
CA GLY A 124 4.58 -18.30 1.14
C GLY A 124 5.83 -18.86 0.46
N PRO A 125 6.27 -20.08 0.79
CA PRO A 125 7.46 -20.68 0.21
C PRO A 125 7.42 -20.80 -1.33
N GLY A 126 6.21 -20.82 -1.92
CA GLY A 126 6.04 -20.80 -3.36
C GLY A 126 6.40 -19.45 -3.99
N ALA A 127 6.12 -18.34 -3.30
CA ALA A 127 6.50 -17.01 -3.74
C ALA A 127 8.03 -16.83 -3.68
N ASP A 128 8.65 -17.25 -2.58
CA ASP A 128 10.12 -17.22 -2.45
C ASP A 128 10.79 -18.05 -3.55
N ALA A 129 10.33 -19.30 -3.75
CA ALA A 129 10.89 -20.18 -4.78
C ALA A 129 10.74 -19.60 -6.20
N PHE A 130 9.56 -19.02 -6.51
CA PHE A 130 9.30 -18.37 -7.79
C PHE A 130 10.22 -17.15 -8.00
N ALA A 131 10.37 -16.31 -6.99
CA ALA A 131 11.24 -15.13 -7.04
C ALA A 131 12.72 -15.52 -7.26
N MET A 132 13.22 -16.50 -6.50
CA MET A 132 14.59 -17.01 -6.66
C MET A 132 14.82 -17.66 -8.03
N GLN A 133 13.84 -18.40 -8.57
CA GLN A 133 13.91 -18.98 -9.91
C GLN A 133 14.06 -17.90 -11.00
N HIS A 134 13.56 -16.68 -10.73
CA HIS A 134 13.67 -15.52 -11.63
C HIS A 134 14.83 -14.58 -11.28
N GLY A 135 15.76 -15.02 -10.42
CA GLY A 135 17.03 -14.35 -10.17
C GLY A 135 17.07 -13.40 -8.98
N LEU A 136 16.01 -13.33 -8.18
CA LEU A 136 16.07 -12.57 -6.92
C LEU A 136 16.84 -13.37 -5.86
N PRO A 137 17.74 -12.73 -5.07
CA PRO A 137 18.58 -13.42 -4.09
C PRO A 137 17.79 -13.88 -2.86
N GLU A 138 18.24 -14.98 -2.26
CA GLU A 138 17.83 -15.36 -0.91
C GLU A 138 18.61 -14.52 0.11
N GLU A 139 17.94 -13.91 1.06
CA GLU A 139 18.51 -13.02 2.07
C GLU A 139 17.92 -13.30 3.47
N GLU A 140 18.69 -13.02 4.53
CA GLU A 140 18.14 -12.93 5.89
C GLU A 140 17.34 -11.63 6.02
N LEU A 141 16.08 -11.72 6.42
CA LEU A 141 15.18 -10.57 6.46
C LEU A 141 15.14 -9.85 7.82
N LEU A 142 15.54 -10.52 8.90
CA LEU A 142 15.49 -9.93 10.24
C LEU A 142 16.74 -9.08 10.50
N ALA A 143 16.61 -7.78 10.34
CA ALA A 143 17.67 -6.82 10.65
C ALA A 143 18.07 -6.87 12.12
N PRO A 144 19.35 -6.58 12.47
CA PRO A 144 19.82 -6.62 13.87
C PRO A 144 18.99 -5.74 14.81
N ALA A 145 18.67 -4.52 14.42
CA ALA A 145 17.85 -3.61 15.24
C ALA A 145 16.41 -4.13 15.44
N ALA A 146 15.81 -4.74 14.42
CA ALA A 146 14.49 -5.35 14.51
C ALA A 146 14.51 -6.58 15.45
N ARG A 147 15.61 -7.36 15.42
CA ARG A 147 15.83 -8.48 16.34
C ARG A 147 15.89 -8.02 17.79
N GLU A 148 16.69 -6.98 18.08
CA GLU A 148 16.82 -6.43 19.45
C GLU A 148 15.46 -5.94 19.98
N ARG A 149 14.66 -5.27 19.15
CA ARG A 149 13.31 -4.82 19.52
C ARG A 149 12.36 -5.99 19.77
N TRP A 150 12.44 -7.06 18.95
CA TRP A 150 11.65 -8.26 19.16
C TRP A 150 12.03 -9.00 20.47
N GLU A 151 13.32 -9.13 20.76
CA GLU A 151 13.80 -9.75 21.99
C GLU A 151 13.34 -8.96 23.21
N ALA A 152 13.43 -7.63 23.19
CA ALA A 152 12.94 -6.76 24.25
C ALA A 152 11.41 -6.92 24.44
N TRP A 153 10.64 -6.96 23.34
CA TRP A 153 9.20 -7.19 23.41
C TRP A 153 8.85 -8.57 23.95
N ARG A 154 9.53 -9.62 23.48
CA ARG A 154 9.30 -11.01 23.91
C ARG A 154 9.58 -11.22 25.40
N ASP A 155 10.63 -10.59 25.89
CA ASP A 155 11.14 -10.79 27.26
C ASP A 155 10.52 -9.76 28.26
N ASP A 156 9.61 -8.90 27.83
CA ASP A 156 8.90 -7.96 28.68
C ASP A 156 7.98 -8.71 29.67
N PRO A 157 8.23 -8.60 30.98
CA PRO A 157 7.45 -9.28 32.02
C PRO A 157 6.00 -8.77 32.13
N GLN A 158 5.67 -7.65 31.50
CA GLN A 158 4.31 -7.16 31.40
C GLN A 158 3.51 -7.84 30.28
N GLN A 159 4.16 -8.60 29.41
CA GLN A 159 3.50 -9.46 28.45
C GLN A 159 2.92 -10.65 29.19
N ASP A 160 1.60 -10.78 29.23
CA ASP A 160 0.95 -11.97 29.78
C ASP A 160 1.12 -13.15 28.80
N PRO A 161 1.84 -14.23 29.20
CA PRO A 161 2.03 -15.39 28.34
C PRO A 161 0.72 -16.08 27.95
N GLY A 162 -0.37 -15.80 28.65
CA GLY A 162 -1.72 -16.31 28.37
C GLY A 162 -2.56 -15.38 27.50
N GLN A 163 -2.18 -14.13 27.34
CA GLN A 163 -2.81 -13.22 26.39
C GLN A 163 -2.18 -13.41 25.00
N ARG A 164 -3.03 -13.67 24.06
CA ARG A 164 -2.58 -13.69 22.66
C ARG A 164 -2.10 -12.28 22.31
N PRO A 165 -0.97 -12.12 21.58
CA PRO A 165 -0.46 -10.79 21.18
C PRO A 165 -1.52 -9.89 20.56
N TRP A 166 -2.51 -10.46 19.88
CA TRP A 166 -3.63 -9.77 19.26
C TRP A 166 -4.80 -9.42 20.21
N ASP A 167 -4.88 -10.01 21.41
CA ASP A 167 -5.91 -9.70 22.41
C ASP A 167 -5.45 -8.55 23.35
N SER A 168 -4.16 -8.29 23.46
CA SER A 168 -3.56 -7.35 24.41
C SER A 168 -3.56 -5.88 23.96
N GLY A 169 -4.42 -5.50 23.02
CA GLY A 169 -4.50 -4.13 22.54
C GLY A 169 -3.21 -3.70 21.82
N LEU A 170 -2.95 -4.29 20.69
CA LEU A 170 -1.82 -4.01 19.78
C LEU A 170 -1.60 -2.51 19.49
N GLY A 171 -2.58 -1.66 19.76
CA GLY A 171 -2.44 -0.21 19.72
C GLY A 171 -1.33 0.37 20.59
N ARG A 172 -0.85 -0.33 21.60
CA ARG A 172 0.30 0.13 22.41
C ARG A 172 1.64 -0.04 21.73
N LEU A 173 1.78 -0.99 20.81
CA LEU A 173 3.04 -1.35 20.18
C LEU A 173 3.30 -0.61 18.86
N TYR A 174 2.27 0.06 18.32
CA TYR A 174 2.33 0.76 17.02
C TYR A 174 2.98 2.13 17.06
N ARG A 175 3.54 2.54 18.20
CA ARG A 175 4.03 3.89 18.38
C ARG A 175 5.45 3.94 18.87
N THR A 176 6.31 3.82 17.94
CA THR A 176 7.50 4.65 17.91
C THR A 176 7.13 5.96 17.22
N GLU A 177 7.67 7.09 17.65
CA GLU A 177 7.61 8.34 16.89
C GLU A 177 8.03 8.02 15.45
N GLY A 178 7.08 7.95 14.51
CA GLY A 178 7.31 7.56 13.13
C GLY A 178 6.80 6.18 12.70
N GLY A 179 5.99 5.47 13.49
CA GLY A 179 5.38 4.19 13.11
C GLY A 179 4.56 4.31 11.81
N HIS A 180 5.04 3.70 10.75
CA HIS A 180 4.53 3.84 9.40
C HIS A 180 4.29 2.46 8.85
N ASP A 181 3.05 2.18 8.39
CA ASP A 181 2.60 0.82 8.19
C ASP A 181 2.93 0.23 6.81
N THR A 182 2.85 1.01 5.76
CA THR A 182 2.95 0.48 4.38
C THR A 182 3.41 1.58 3.44
N VAL A 183 4.41 1.30 2.61
CA VAL A 183 4.68 2.17 1.47
C VAL A 183 3.82 1.77 0.28
N CYS A 184 3.01 2.70 -0.16
CA CYS A 184 2.31 2.60 -1.42
C CYS A 184 2.74 3.76 -2.31
N VAL A 185 3.02 3.48 -3.56
CA VAL A 185 3.45 4.47 -4.55
C VAL A 185 2.57 4.37 -5.77
N MET A 186 2.02 5.50 -6.20
CA MET A 186 1.29 5.62 -7.46
C MET A 186 2.00 6.61 -8.37
N ALA A 187 2.16 6.24 -9.63
CA ALA A 187 2.81 7.05 -10.65
C ALA A 187 1.92 7.19 -11.89
N GLN A 188 1.88 8.39 -12.46
CA GLN A 188 1.13 8.72 -13.66
C GLN A 188 2.00 9.50 -14.64
N ASN A 189 1.86 9.21 -15.93
CA ASN A 189 2.42 9.99 -17.04
C ASN A 189 1.56 9.79 -18.31
N ASP A 190 2.11 10.11 -19.48
CA ASP A 190 1.46 9.93 -20.78
C ASP A 190 1.16 8.47 -21.16
N GLN A 191 1.83 7.49 -20.54
CA GLN A 191 1.58 6.06 -20.74
C GLN A 191 0.47 5.52 -19.84
N GLY A 192 0.05 6.27 -18.84
CA GLY A 192 -1.04 5.91 -17.93
C GLY A 192 -0.70 5.94 -16.46
N LEU A 193 -1.31 5.06 -15.72
CA LEU A 193 -1.27 5.01 -14.27
C LEU A 193 -0.82 3.61 -13.78
N ALA A 194 0.08 3.57 -12.82
CA ALA A 194 0.51 2.34 -12.18
C ALA A 194 0.73 2.54 -10.68
N GLY A 195 0.74 1.46 -9.92
CA GLY A 195 1.03 1.53 -8.49
C GLY A 195 1.68 0.27 -7.94
N VAL A 196 2.33 0.45 -6.81
CA VAL A 196 2.94 -0.60 -5.99
C VAL A 196 2.59 -0.37 -4.53
N CYS A 197 2.38 -1.44 -3.80
CA CYS A 197 2.13 -1.46 -2.37
C CYS A 197 3.01 -2.56 -1.77
N THR A 198 3.83 -2.24 -0.75
CA THR A 198 4.72 -3.22 -0.10
C THR A 198 4.86 -2.94 1.39
N THR A 199 4.98 -4.01 2.18
CA THR A 199 4.96 -3.95 3.65
C THR A 199 5.60 -5.19 4.28
N SER A 200 6.09 -5.05 5.51
CA SER A 200 6.34 -6.19 6.41
C SER A 200 5.15 -6.49 7.33
N GLY A 201 4.06 -5.73 7.21
CA GLY A 201 2.87 -5.84 8.05
C GLY A 201 3.06 -5.27 9.45
N MET A 202 2.15 -5.62 10.33
CA MET A 202 2.12 -5.16 11.72
C MET A 202 3.25 -5.78 12.54
N PRO A 203 3.91 -5.02 13.46
CA PRO A 203 4.81 -5.59 14.44
C PRO A 203 4.12 -6.67 15.27
N TRP A 204 4.84 -7.74 15.55
CA TRP A 204 4.37 -8.82 16.43
C TRP A 204 3.06 -9.48 15.96
N LYS A 205 2.72 -9.35 14.69
CA LYS A 205 1.55 -10.00 14.08
C LYS A 205 1.56 -11.50 14.33
N THR A 206 0.40 -12.13 14.27
CA THR A 206 0.31 -13.60 14.25
C THR A 206 1.09 -14.13 13.04
N PRO A 207 1.96 -15.14 13.22
CA PRO A 207 2.62 -15.78 12.09
C PRO A 207 1.62 -16.21 11.02
N GLY A 208 1.86 -15.75 9.78
CA GLY A 208 0.94 -15.97 8.66
C GLY A 208 -0.17 -14.93 8.48
N ARG A 209 -0.28 -13.91 9.36
CA ARG A 209 -1.19 -12.77 9.13
C ARG A 209 -0.76 -12.00 7.90
N VAL A 210 -1.70 -11.77 7.02
CA VAL A 210 -1.60 -10.92 5.83
C VAL A 210 -2.55 -9.73 5.99
N GLY A 211 -2.06 -8.51 5.72
CA GLY A 211 -2.86 -7.30 5.72
C GLY A 211 -3.51 -7.03 4.36
N ASP A 212 -3.90 -5.79 4.17
CA ASP A 212 -4.56 -5.30 2.95
C ASP A 212 -3.59 -5.11 1.77
N SER A 213 -2.32 -4.79 2.05
CA SER A 213 -1.33 -4.34 1.07
C SER A 213 -1.19 -5.23 -0.16
N PRO A 214 -1.15 -6.58 -0.08
CA PRO A 214 -1.01 -7.44 -1.25
C PRO A 214 -2.34 -7.80 -1.92
N ILE A 215 -3.46 -7.30 -1.42
CA ILE A 215 -4.81 -7.66 -1.88
C ILE A 215 -5.32 -6.61 -2.86
N PRO A 216 -5.46 -6.94 -4.17
CA PRO A 216 -6.03 -6.02 -5.15
C PRO A 216 -7.44 -5.58 -4.74
N GLY A 217 -7.64 -4.26 -4.67
CA GLY A 217 -8.90 -3.69 -4.22
C GLY A 217 -8.99 -3.42 -2.72
N ALA A 218 -8.06 -3.91 -1.92
CA ALA A 218 -7.93 -3.53 -0.52
C ALA A 218 -6.86 -2.43 -0.35
N GLY A 219 -5.56 -2.77 -0.39
CA GLY A 219 -4.48 -1.79 -0.21
C GLY A 219 -4.24 -0.90 -1.43
N LEU A 220 -4.38 -1.45 -2.63
CA LEU A 220 -4.17 -0.73 -3.91
C LEU A 220 -5.20 -1.20 -4.94
N TYR A 221 -5.72 -0.24 -5.72
CA TYR A 221 -6.48 -0.53 -6.93
C TYR A 221 -6.19 0.51 -8.02
N VAL A 222 -5.88 0.03 -9.24
CA VAL A 222 -5.60 0.86 -10.41
C VAL A 222 -6.54 0.48 -11.53
N HIS A 223 -7.22 1.48 -12.11
CA HIS A 223 -8.06 1.30 -13.28
C HIS A 223 -7.78 2.39 -14.32
N PRO A 224 -7.33 2.06 -15.54
CA PRO A 224 -6.87 3.03 -16.53
C PRO A 224 -7.87 4.12 -16.91
N ARG A 225 -9.17 3.88 -16.71
CA ARG A 225 -10.24 4.83 -17.06
C ARG A 225 -10.86 5.54 -15.87
N TYR A 226 -10.66 5.03 -14.66
CA TYR A 226 -11.39 5.51 -13.48
C TYR A 226 -10.47 6.00 -12.36
N GLY A 227 -9.15 5.91 -12.58
CA GLY A 227 -8.17 6.37 -11.61
C GLY A 227 -7.58 5.26 -10.75
N ALA A 228 -6.92 5.65 -9.67
CA ALA A 228 -6.34 4.73 -8.71
C ALA A 228 -6.54 5.21 -7.29
N ALA A 229 -6.49 4.28 -6.35
CA ALA A 229 -6.46 4.58 -4.93
C ALA A 229 -5.55 3.60 -4.20
N THR A 230 -4.91 4.11 -3.14
CA THR A 230 -4.12 3.29 -2.22
C THR A 230 -4.42 3.69 -0.79
N ILE A 231 -4.25 2.71 0.11
CA ILE A 231 -4.56 2.87 1.52
C ILE A 231 -3.44 2.30 2.37
N THR A 232 -3.20 2.92 3.50
CA THR A 232 -2.25 2.49 4.54
C THR A 232 -2.90 2.60 5.91
N GLY A 233 -2.41 1.86 6.90
CA GLY A 233 -2.89 1.90 8.28
C GLY A 233 -3.43 0.56 8.76
N THR A 234 -4.53 0.57 9.52
CA THR A 234 -5.13 -0.64 10.09
C THR A 234 -5.79 -1.50 9.00
N GLY A 235 -5.04 -2.48 8.48
CA GLY A 235 -5.44 -3.33 7.35
C GLY A 235 -6.78 -4.05 7.55
N GLU A 236 -7.08 -4.43 8.79
CA GLU A 236 -8.32 -5.11 9.18
C GLU A 236 -9.58 -4.26 8.89
N LEU A 237 -9.46 -2.93 8.95
CA LEU A 237 -10.56 -2.01 8.59
C LEU A 237 -10.73 -1.86 7.07
N VAL A 238 -9.71 -2.20 6.31
CA VAL A 238 -9.60 -1.95 4.87
C VAL A 238 -10.07 -3.15 4.05
N ILE A 239 -9.67 -4.36 4.46
CA ILE A 239 -9.89 -5.60 3.69
C ILE A 239 -11.38 -5.85 3.45
N GLY A 240 -12.19 -5.81 4.50
CA GLY A 240 -13.62 -6.14 4.43
C GLY A 240 -14.43 -5.16 3.56
N ASN A 241 -13.97 -3.93 3.43
CA ASN A 241 -14.60 -2.89 2.63
C ASN A 241 -14.09 -2.86 1.17
N CYS A 242 -13.14 -3.71 0.79
CA CYS A 242 -12.45 -3.62 -0.51
C CYS A 242 -12.07 -2.16 -0.79
N ALA A 243 -11.38 -1.51 0.16
CA ALA A 243 -11.41 -0.08 0.33
C ALA A 243 -10.83 0.71 -0.86
N SER A 244 -9.70 0.31 -1.43
CA SER A 244 -9.16 1.01 -2.61
C SER A 244 -10.05 0.83 -3.85
N PHE A 245 -10.68 -0.35 -4.00
CA PHE A 245 -11.68 -0.56 -5.05
C PHE A 245 -12.92 0.33 -4.82
N SER A 246 -13.40 0.47 -3.57
CA SER A 246 -14.56 1.31 -3.23
C SER A 246 -14.32 2.78 -3.57
N VAL A 247 -13.12 3.31 -3.35
CA VAL A 247 -12.74 4.67 -3.76
C VAL A 247 -12.80 4.81 -5.28
N VAL A 248 -12.16 3.90 -6.04
CA VAL A 248 -12.16 3.95 -7.51
C VAL A 248 -13.55 3.72 -8.08
N GLU A 249 -14.38 2.88 -7.48
CA GLU A 249 -15.77 2.68 -7.87
C GLU A 249 -16.61 3.94 -7.63
N SER A 250 -16.40 4.65 -6.52
CA SER A 250 -17.03 5.95 -6.26
C SER A 250 -16.64 6.98 -7.34
N MET A 251 -15.35 7.02 -7.73
CA MET A 251 -14.91 7.88 -8.85
C MET A 251 -15.53 7.44 -10.19
N ARG A 252 -15.69 6.14 -10.44
CA ARG A 252 -16.40 5.63 -11.64
C ARG A 252 -17.85 6.10 -11.69
N GLN A 253 -18.48 6.28 -10.54
CA GLN A 253 -19.85 6.81 -10.40
C GLN A 253 -19.92 8.33 -10.48
N GLY A 254 -18.78 9.04 -10.59
CA GLY A 254 -18.71 10.48 -10.82
C GLY A 254 -18.32 11.31 -9.62
N ALA A 255 -17.91 10.70 -8.51
CA ALA A 255 -17.29 11.44 -7.42
C ALA A 255 -15.88 11.92 -7.82
N ASP A 256 -15.48 13.09 -7.35
CA ASP A 256 -14.08 13.49 -7.35
C ASP A 256 -13.26 12.69 -6.30
N PRO A 257 -11.91 12.69 -6.36
CA PRO A 257 -11.09 11.92 -5.44
C PRO A 257 -11.34 12.24 -3.96
N SER A 258 -11.50 13.51 -3.59
CA SER A 258 -11.71 13.92 -2.20
C SER A 258 -13.04 13.36 -1.66
N ARG A 259 -14.11 13.47 -2.45
CA ARG A 259 -15.42 12.94 -2.07
C ARG A 259 -15.42 11.41 -2.03
N ALA A 260 -14.71 10.75 -2.94
CA ALA A 260 -14.59 9.30 -2.93
C ALA A 260 -13.87 8.79 -1.66
N ILE A 261 -12.82 9.49 -1.22
CA ILE A 261 -12.13 9.22 0.04
C ILE A 261 -13.04 9.45 1.25
N ALA A 262 -13.77 10.58 1.29
CA ALA A 262 -14.70 10.87 2.35
C ALA A 262 -15.77 9.76 2.52
N HIS A 263 -16.37 9.33 1.42
CA HIS A 263 -17.35 8.23 1.43
C HIS A 263 -16.77 6.93 2.00
N LEU A 264 -15.53 6.58 1.65
CA LEU A 264 -14.88 5.38 2.21
C LEU A 264 -14.69 5.52 3.72
N LEU A 265 -14.13 6.64 4.19
CA LEU A 265 -13.82 6.84 5.61
C LEU A 265 -15.10 6.88 6.45
N GLU A 266 -16.17 7.51 5.96
CA GLU A 266 -17.50 7.49 6.57
C GLU A 266 -18.08 6.08 6.63
N LEU A 267 -17.93 5.28 5.56
CA LEU A 267 -18.36 3.89 5.51
C LEU A 267 -17.63 3.03 6.55
N VAL A 268 -16.31 3.18 6.68
CA VAL A 268 -15.54 2.47 7.70
C VAL A 268 -16.02 2.78 9.10
N LEU A 269 -16.28 4.06 9.41
CA LEU A 269 -16.81 4.48 10.71
C LEU A 269 -18.23 3.95 10.99
N ALA A 270 -19.05 3.80 9.95
CA ALA A 270 -20.43 3.32 10.10
C ALA A 270 -20.52 1.80 10.28
N GLU A 271 -19.62 1.05 9.65
CA GLU A 271 -19.74 -0.41 9.52
C GLU A 271 -18.80 -1.19 10.46
N GLN A 272 -17.79 -0.54 11.04
CA GLN A 272 -16.75 -1.22 11.81
C GLN A 272 -16.50 -0.57 13.18
N PRO A 273 -16.15 -1.37 14.20
CA PRO A 273 -15.74 -0.85 15.51
C PRO A 273 -14.34 -0.25 15.42
N VAL A 274 -14.26 1.03 15.08
CA VAL A 274 -12.97 1.76 15.00
C VAL A 274 -12.51 2.14 16.41
N LYS A 275 -11.30 1.73 16.74
CA LYS A 275 -10.67 1.99 18.03
C LYS A 275 -9.90 3.33 18.00
N PRO A 276 -9.58 3.91 19.18
CA PRO A 276 -8.79 5.16 19.24
C PRO A 276 -7.42 5.06 18.57
N GLU A 277 -6.80 3.89 18.61
CA GLU A 277 -5.49 3.62 18.00
C GLU A 277 -5.54 3.38 16.49
N ASP A 278 -6.70 3.14 15.90
CA ASP A 278 -6.80 2.87 14.48
C ASP A 278 -6.55 4.13 13.65
N GLN A 279 -5.77 3.97 12.59
CA GLN A 279 -5.46 4.99 11.61
C GLN A 279 -5.67 4.46 10.19
N LEU A 280 -6.14 5.31 9.32
CA LEU A 280 -6.13 5.08 7.87
C LEU A 280 -5.62 6.34 7.16
N GLY A 281 -4.72 6.14 6.20
CA GLY A 281 -4.32 7.14 5.23
C GLY A 281 -4.73 6.68 3.84
N VAL A 282 -5.34 7.55 3.06
CA VAL A 282 -5.87 7.25 1.73
C VAL A 282 -5.35 8.29 0.74
N ILE A 283 -4.87 7.83 -0.41
CA ILE A 283 -4.53 8.70 -1.54
C ILE A 283 -5.30 8.19 -2.76
N ALA A 284 -5.87 9.09 -3.54
CA ALA A 284 -6.56 8.75 -4.78
C ALA A 284 -6.16 9.70 -5.91
N ILE A 285 -6.04 9.15 -7.13
CA ILE A 285 -5.81 9.88 -8.39
C ILE A 285 -7.03 9.63 -9.28
N GLY A 286 -7.69 10.69 -9.71
CA GLY A 286 -8.80 10.63 -10.65
C GLY A 286 -8.34 10.36 -12.09
N PRO A 287 -9.28 10.04 -12.98
CA PRO A 287 -8.97 9.74 -14.39
C PRO A 287 -8.44 10.94 -15.19
N ASP A 288 -8.57 12.13 -14.65
CA ASP A 288 -8.12 13.40 -15.22
C ASP A 288 -6.81 13.92 -14.62
N GLY A 289 -6.20 13.15 -13.71
CA GLY A 289 -4.96 13.49 -13.02
C GLY A 289 -5.16 14.34 -11.74
N HIS A 290 -6.39 14.77 -11.43
CA HIS A 290 -6.66 15.36 -10.13
C HIS A 290 -6.50 14.31 -9.03
N TRP A 291 -5.90 14.70 -7.93
CA TRP A 291 -5.65 13.81 -6.82
C TRP A 291 -6.10 14.42 -5.50
N ALA A 292 -6.30 13.57 -4.51
CA ALA A 292 -6.59 13.96 -3.13
C ALA A 292 -5.98 12.97 -2.16
N ALA A 293 -5.78 13.43 -0.92
CA ALA A 293 -5.44 12.59 0.22
C ALA A 293 -6.42 12.85 1.37
N GLY A 294 -6.66 11.81 2.16
CA GLY A 294 -7.49 11.89 3.35
C GLY A 294 -7.00 10.94 4.43
N SER A 295 -7.41 11.14 5.65
CA SER A 295 -7.10 10.24 6.76
C SER A 295 -8.26 10.11 7.74
N LEU A 296 -8.25 8.98 8.45
CA LEU A 296 -9.19 8.75 9.53
C LEU A 296 -8.94 9.74 10.68
N ARG A 297 -7.66 9.91 11.07
CA ARG A 297 -7.21 10.78 12.15
C ARG A 297 -6.01 11.63 11.71
N PRO A 298 -5.68 12.71 12.46
CA PRO A 298 -4.45 13.47 12.24
C PRO A 298 -3.19 12.60 12.33
N GLY A 299 -2.10 13.02 11.66
CA GLY A 299 -0.79 12.39 11.73
C GLY A 299 -0.36 11.67 10.45
N PHE A 300 -1.27 11.33 9.55
CA PHE A 300 -0.89 10.81 8.23
C PHE A 300 -0.15 11.90 7.43
N LYS A 301 0.94 11.48 6.76
CA LYS A 301 1.68 12.30 5.81
C LYS A 301 1.87 11.54 4.51
N TYR A 302 1.96 12.26 3.42
CA TYR A 302 2.23 11.69 2.11
C TYR A 302 3.23 12.56 1.36
N VAL A 303 3.82 11.99 0.32
CA VAL A 303 4.76 12.70 -0.55
C VAL A 303 4.14 12.85 -1.92
N VAL A 304 4.21 14.04 -2.46
CA VAL A 304 3.83 14.35 -3.84
C VAL A 304 5.02 14.94 -4.58
N THR A 305 5.20 14.50 -5.82
CA THR A 305 6.14 15.11 -6.76
C THR A 305 5.43 15.33 -8.10
N ASP A 306 5.48 16.55 -8.53
CA ASP A 306 4.99 17.04 -9.81
C ASP A 306 5.96 18.08 -10.40
N GLU A 307 5.52 18.89 -11.35
CA GLU A 307 6.34 19.95 -11.94
C GLU A 307 6.74 21.05 -10.96
N GLU A 308 6.03 21.20 -9.85
CA GLU A 308 6.34 22.14 -8.77
C GLU A 308 7.42 21.62 -7.82
N GLY A 309 7.80 20.35 -7.92
CA GLY A 309 8.82 19.69 -7.11
C GLY A 309 8.27 18.71 -6.07
N THR A 310 9.15 18.23 -5.20
CA THR A 310 8.82 17.23 -4.17
C THR A 310 8.41 17.87 -2.86
N ARG A 311 7.24 17.53 -2.35
CA ARG A 311 6.65 18.05 -1.12
C ARG A 311 6.17 16.92 -0.21
N VAL A 312 6.30 17.11 1.11
CA VAL A 312 5.66 16.29 2.13
C VAL A 312 4.47 17.06 2.66
N GLU A 313 3.30 16.46 2.57
CA GLU A 313 2.05 17.11 2.92
C GLU A 313 1.26 16.30 3.94
N SER A 314 0.31 16.93 4.59
CA SER A 314 -0.72 16.30 5.42
C SER A 314 -2.06 16.49 4.74
N PRO A 315 -2.97 15.50 4.79
CA PRO A 315 -4.27 15.65 4.15
C PRO A 315 -5.11 16.74 4.85
N GLU A 316 -5.84 17.50 4.06
CA GLU A 316 -6.83 18.44 4.56
C GLU A 316 -8.11 17.70 5.04
N LEU A 317 -8.44 16.57 4.39
CA LEU A 317 -9.58 15.74 4.75
C LEU A 317 -9.20 14.82 5.91
N VAL A 318 -9.67 15.15 7.11
CA VAL A 318 -9.55 14.33 8.33
C VAL A 318 -10.97 14.15 8.89
N ILE A 319 -11.38 12.91 9.12
CA ILE A 319 -12.79 12.64 9.54
C ILE A 319 -12.96 12.67 11.05
N VAL A 320 -11.94 12.24 11.80
CA VAL A 320 -11.93 12.23 13.26
C VAL A 320 -10.85 13.18 13.75
N ASP A 321 -11.25 14.28 14.42
CA ASP A 321 -10.31 15.33 14.86
C ASP A 321 -9.36 14.89 15.97
N GLU A 322 -9.70 13.83 16.70
CA GLU A 322 -8.88 13.29 17.77
C GLU A 322 -7.67 12.54 17.18
N PRO A 323 -6.45 12.95 17.55
CA PRO A 323 -5.26 12.23 17.11
C PRO A 323 -5.26 10.84 17.74
N VAL A 324 -4.53 9.94 17.10
CA VAL A 324 -4.23 8.65 17.71
C VAL A 324 -3.59 8.91 19.09
N PRO A 325 -4.09 8.36 20.24
CA PRO A 325 -3.57 8.64 21.58
C PRO A 325 -2.07 8.31 21.66
N GLU A 326 -1.22 9.17 22.25
CA GLU A 326 0.13 8.80 22.61
C GLU A 326 0.07 7.69 23.66
N THR A 327 0.82 6.61 23.49
CA THR A 327 0.95 5.62 24.55
C THR A 327 1.68 6.27 25.71
N ALA A 328 1.08 6.25 26.90
CA ALA A 328 1.81 6.60 28.10
C ALA A 328 3.04 5.67 28.20
N SER A 329 4.21 6.31 28.25
CA SER A 329 5.53 5.69 28.44
C SER A 329 5.60 4.84 29.70
#